data_de354763a52c202e8cc326fecad33932
#
_entry.id   de354763a52c202e8cc326fecad33932
#
_cell.length_a   1.000
_cell.length_b   1.000
_cell.length_c   1.000
_cell.angle_alpha   90.00
_cell.angle_beta   90.00
_cell.angle_gamma   90.00
#
_symmetry.space_group_name_H-M   'P 1'
#
loop_
_entity.id
_entity.type
_entity.pdbx_description
1 polymer ?
#
loop_
_entity_poly.entity_id
_entity_poly.type
_entity_poly.pdbx_seq_one_letter_code
_entity_poly.pdbx_strand_id
1 'polypeptide(L)'
;DMDGGALSKRFGPLYVWLVTLTVMSGGIAMGLASSMVNVAVPSVTGAFGVGLDQAQWMATGFLATMSVSMLVSSWLIEVLGQRITFIAILTIFGVGSFMSAVAPNIDILIAGRILQGAANGVGQPLAMFTMFSVFPPEKRGMAIGIQGLVSVLAPTFGPIVGGIAIDSISWRYLFFLPLPFCVPAMMMGLVFMPTKKLARRLPPFDWIGLAMVLIIVFSAFSAISNGPRTGWDADSVVYRLWGSAAGLVIFILWELRAPYPLLDLSL
;
A
#
# COMPACT_ATOMS: atom_id res chain seq x y z
N ASP A 1 -21.63 -9.41 11.80
CA ASP A 1 -21.14 -10.38 10.79
C ASP A 1 -22.32 -11.06 10.10
N MET A 2 -22.99 -10.34 9.17
CA MET A 2 -24.24 -10.87 8.63
C MET A 2 -24.05 -11.84 7.45
N ASP A 3 -22.95 -11.77 6.72
CA ASP A 3 -22.68 -12.66 5.58
C ASP A 3 -21.53 -13.64 5.80
N GLY A 4 -20.54 -13.33 6.65
CA GLY A 4 -19.45 -14.25 6.94
C GLY A 4 -19.91 -15.55 7.57
N GLY A 5 -20.91 -15.48 8.46
CA GLY A 5 -21.54 -16.66 9.04
C GLY A 5 -22.37 -17.49 8.04
N ALA A 6 -23.03 -16.84 7.09
CA ALA A 6 -23.79 -17.53 6.04
C ALA A 6 -22.85 -18.19 5.01
N LEU A 7 -21.77 -17.50 4.62
CA LEU A 7 -20.76 -18.04 3.71
C LEU A 7 -19.97 -19.18 4.36
N SER A 8 -19.62 -19.06 5.64
CA SER A 8 -18.98 -20.14 6.39
C SER A 8 -19.86 -21.38 6.50
N LYS A 9 -21.17 -21.21 6.70
CA LYS A 9 -22.13 -22.34 6.68
C LYS A 9 -22.25 -22.98 5.30
N ARG A 10 -22.19 -22.18 4.22
CA ARG A 10 -22.33 -22.67 2.85
C ARG A 10 -21.07 -23.40 2.35
N PHE A 11 -19.88 -22.91 2.69
CA PHE A 11 -18.59 -23.43 2.18
C PHE A 11 -17.81 -24.22 3.23
N GLY A 12 -18.29 -24.26 4.49
CA GLY A 12 -17.61 -25.00 5.55
C GLY A 12 -16.14 -24.63 5.74
N PRO A 13 -15.26 -25.61 5.99
CA PRO A 13 -13.82 -25.36 6.18
C PRO A 13 -13.13 -24.71 4.99
N LEU A 14 -13.69 -24.87 3.77
CA LEU A 14 -13.15 -24.32 2.54
C LEU A 14 -13.23 -22.78 2.51
N TYR A 15 -14.19 -22.19 3.23
CA TYR A 15 -14.38 -20.75 3.29
C TYR A 15 -13.10 -19.99 3.71
N VAL A 16 -12.42 -20.49 4.73
CA VAL A 16 -11.16 -19.88 5.22
C VAL A 16 -10.11 -19.82 4.10
N TRP A 17 -9.98 -20.90 3.34
CA TRP A 17 -9.02 -20.98 2.24
C TRP A 17 -9.41 -20.12 1.03
N LEU A 18 -10.71 -19.98 0.74
CA LEU A 18 -11.20 -19.09 -0.33
C LEU A 18 -10.91 -17.62 0.02
N VAL A 19 -11.15 -17.20 1.26
CA VAL A 19 -10.79 -15.85 1.72
C VAL A 19 -9.28 -15.66 1.71
N THR A 20 -8.52 -16.64 2.18
CA THR A 20 -7.06 -16.62 2.15
C THR A 20 -6.54 -16.42 0.72
N LEU A 21 -7.01 -17.22 -0.23
CA LEU A 21 -6.61 -17.12 -1.63
C LEU A 21 -6.97 -15.75 -2.23
N THR A 22 -8.13 -15.21 -1.87
CA THR A 22 -8.58 -13.86 -2.27
C THR A 22 -7.57 -12.79 -1.83
N VAL A 23 -7.26 -12.77 -0.53
CA VAL A 23 -6.33 -11.82 0.06
C VAL A 23 -4.92 -11.98 -0.50
N MET A 24 -4.48 -13.23 -0.68
CA MET A 24 -3.17 -13.56 -1.23
C MET A 24 -3.00 -13.07 -2.67
N SER A 25 -4.02 -13.25 -3.52
CA SER A 25 -3.97 -12.77 -4.91
C SER A 25 -3.77 -11.24 -4.98
N GLY A 26 -4.49 -10.49 -4.14
CA GLY A 26 -4.28 -9.04 -3.99
C GLY A 26 -2.90 -8.70 -3.45
N GLY A 27 -2.43 -9.44 -2.44
CA GLY A 27 -1.11 -9.27 -1.83
C GLY A 27 0.04 -9.53 -2.81
N ILE A 28 -0.08 -10.54 -3.67
CA ILE A 28 0.90 -10.83 -4.74
C ILE A 28 0.97 -9.67 -5.73
N ALA A 29 -0.18 -9.17 -6.20
CA ALA A 29 -0.22 -8.04 -7.12
C ALA A 29 0.51 -6.81 -6.55
N MET A 30 0.17 -6.45 -5.31
CA MET A 30 0.75 -5.30 -4.61
C MET A 30 2.23 -5.50 -4.28
N GLY A 31 2.61 -6.71 -3.86
CA GLY A 31 3.99 -7.08 -3.54
C GLY A 31 4.92 -7.04 -4.75
N LEU A 32 4.49 -7.59 -5.89
CA LEU A 32 5.23 -7.51 -7.15
C LEU A 32 5.47 -6.05 -7.55
N ALA A 33 4.42 -5.22 -7.57
CA ALA A 33 4.51 -3.82 -7.96
C ALA A 33 5.42 -3.00 -7.05
N SER A 34 5.58 -3.36 -5.77
CA SER A 34 6.41 -2.63 -4.82
C SER A 34 7.90 -2.68 -5.16
N SER A 35 8.38 -3.78 -5.70
CA SER A 35 9.80 -4.04 -5.95
C SER A 35 10.23 -3.94 -7.42
N MET A 36 9.31 -4.23 -8.37
CA MET A 36 9.60 -4.19 -9.81
C MET A 36 10.07 -2.81 -10.28
N VAL A 37 9.58 -1.74 -9.68
CA VAL A 37 9.89 -0.37 -10.09
C VAL A 37 11.37 -0.03 -10.01
N ASN A 38 12.11 -0.65 -9.08
CA ASN A 38 13.54 -0.39 -8.92
C ASN A 38 14.35 -0.80 -10.16
N VAL A 39 13.90 -1.83 -10.86
CA VAL A 39 14.52 -2.31 -12.12
C VAL A 39 14.15 -1.40 -13.30
N ALA A 40 13.02 -0.70 -13.22
CA ALA A 40 12.53 0.17 -14.28
C ALA A 40 13.23 1.53 -14.33
N VAL A 41 13.86 1.98 -13.25
CA VAL A 41 14.42 3.34 -13.15
C VAL A 41 15.33 3.71 -14.32
N PRO A 42 16.34 2.90 -14.73
CA PRO A 42 17.20 3.25 -15.87
C PRO A 42 16.43 3.37 -17.19
N SER A 43 15.47 2.47 -17.42
CA SER A 43 14.65 2.47 -18.64
C SER A 43 13.72 3.67 -18.71
N VAL A 44 13.17 4.10 -17.57
CA VAL A 44 12.28 5.25 -17.47
C VAL A 44 13.05 6.57 -17.63
N THR A 45 14.24 6.69 -17.01
CA THR A 45 15.11 7.88 -17.20
C THR A 45 15.47 8.06 -18.68
N GLY A 46 15.84 6.98 -19.36
CA GLY A 46 16.12 7.01 -20.80
C GLY A 46 14.89 7.33 -21.65
N ALA A 47 13.74 6.74 -21.33
CA ALA A 47 12.51 6.91 -22.13
C ALA A 47 11.91 8.32 -22.04
N PHE A 48 12.00 8.97 -20.89
CA PHE A 48 11.45 10.33 -20.69
C PHE A 48 12.50 11.43 -20.74
N GLY A 49 13.79 11.08 -20.82
CA GLY A 49 14.88 12.08 -20.82
C GLY A 49 15.00 12.87 -19.51
N VAL A 50 14.61 12.26 -18.38
CA VAL A 50 14.58 12.89 -17.06
C VAL A 50 15.79 12.50 -16.22
N GLY A 51 16.14 13.32 -15.23
CA GLY A 51 17.19 13.01 -14.27
C GLY A 51 16.78 11.87 -13.31
N LEU A 52 17.79 11.23 -12.72
CA LEU A 52 17.59 10.19 -11.72
C LEU A 52 16.80 10.67 -10.49
N ASP A 53 16.94 11.96 -10.14
CA ASP A 53 16.19 12.62 -9.06
C ASP A 53 14.69 12.59 -9.29
N GLN A 54 14.28 12.91 -10.50
CA GLN A 54 12.86 12.89 -10.87
C GLN A 54 12.35 11.46 -10.96
N ALA A 55 13.12 10.54 -11.52
CA ALA A 55 12.75 9.14 -11.63
C ALA A 55 12.65 8.43 -10.26
N GLN A 56 13.47 8.78 -9.29
CA GLN A 56 13.41 8.22 -7.94
C GLN A 56 12.07 8.48 -7.23
N TRP A 57 11.34 9.54 -7.62
CA TRP A 57 10.00 9.79 -7.07
C TRP A 57 8.98 8.69 -7.36
N MET A 58 9.24 7.83 -8.35
CA MET A 58 8.43 6.62 -8.58
C MET A 58 8.45 5.69 -7.37
N ALA A 59 9.60 5.52 -6.74
CA ALA A 59 9.74 4.70 -5.53
C ALA A 59 9.40 5.51 -4.28
N THR A 60 9.93 6.72 -4.16
CA THR A 60 9.73 7.60 -3.00
C THR A 60 8.26 7.96 -2.80
N GLY A 61 7.55 8.37 -3.85
CA GLY A 61 6.14 8.69 -3.80
C GLY A 61 5.27 7.48 -3.41
N PHE A 62 5.60 6.30 -3.93
CA PHE A 62 4.95 5.05 -3.55
C PHE A 62 5.15 4.73 -2.06
N LEU A 63 6.38 4.74 -1.57
CA LEU A 63 6.70 4.41 -0.18
C LEU A 63 6.12 5.43 0.80
N ALA A 64 6.18 6.72 0.48
CA ALA A 64 5.64 7.77 1.31
C ALA A 64 4.12 7.65 1.47
N THR A 65 3.39 7.46 0.36
CA THR A 65 1.94 7.28 0.41
C THR A 65 1.53 5.95 1.05
N MET A 66 2.29 4.89 0.83
CA MET A 66 2.08 3.60 1.50
C MET A 66 2.17 3.75 3.03
N SER A 67 3.19 4.44 3.52
CA SER A 67 3.39 4.65 4.96
C SER A 67 2.26 5.45 5.60
N VAL A 68 1.82 6.52 4.95
CA VAL A 68 0.71 7.37 5.44
C VAL A 68 -0.62 6.63 5.39
N SER A 69 -0.90 5.93 4.28
CA SER A 69 -2.18 5.23 4.09
C SER A 69 -2.36 4.05 5.05
N MET A 70 -1.27 3.48 5.55
CA MET A 70 -1.32 2.45 6.57
C MET A 70 -2.02 2.93 7.85
N LEU A 71 -1.84 4.20 8.23
CA LEU A 71 -2.49 4.80 9.40
C LEU A 71 -4.01 4.97 9.24
N VAL A 72 -4.46 5.15 7.99
CA VAL A 72 -5.88 5.32 7.68
C VAL A 72 -6.63 3.98 7.60
N SER A 73 -5.89 2.87 7.49
CA SER A 73 -6.44 1.55 7.20
C SER A 73 -7.50 1.09 8.20
N SER A 74 -7.25 1.23 9.49
CA SER A 74 -8.16 0.81 10.55
C SER A 74 -9.49 1.56 10.48
N TRP A 75 -9.43 2.88 10.27
CA TRP A 75 -10.61 3.72 10.11
C TRP A 75 -11.42 3.34 8.86
N LEU A 76 -10.74 3.11 7.72
CA LEU A 76 -11.41 2.67 6.49
C LEU A 76 -12.12 1.33 6.67
N ILE A 77 -11.47 0.35 7.33
CA ILE A 77 -12.06 -0.96 7.61
C ILE A 77 -13.26 -0.82 8.54
N GLU A 78 -13.21 0.09 9.51
CA GLU A 78 -14.31 0.35 10.42
C GLU A 78 -15.50 0.98 9.71
N VAL A 79 -15.27 1.98 8.84
CA VAL A 79 -16.31 2.72 8.11
C VAL A 79 -16.94 1.89 6.99
N LEU A 80 -16.12 1.32 6.12
CA LEU A 80 -16.55 0.67 4.89
C LEU A 80 -16.71 -0.86 5.03
N GLY A 81 -16.06 -1.44 6.05
CA GLY A 81 -15.95 -2.89 6.18
C GLY A 81 -14.91 -3.49 5.22
N GLN A 82 -14.59 -4.77 5.45
CA GLN A 82 -13.51 -5.46 4.76
C GLN A 82 -13.72 -5.55 3.24
N ARG A 83 -14.91 -5.96 2.80
CA ARG A 83 -15.23 -6.17 1.38
C ARG A 83 -15.09 -4.88 0.56
N ILE A 84 -15.75 -3.81 0.99
CA ILE A 84 -15.73 -2.54 0.24
C ILE A 84 -14.32 -1.95 0.23
N THR A 85 -13.63 -1.97 1.37
CA THR A 85 -12.23 -1.51 1.44
C THR A 85 -11.34 -2.31 0.51
N PHE A 86 -11.47 -3.65 0.47
CA PHE A 86 -10.68 -4.50 -0.41
C PHE A 86 -10.91 -4.20 -1.89
N ILE A 87 -12.17 -4.07 -2.30
CA ILE A 87 -12.50 -3.71 -3.69
C ILE A 87 -12.01 -2.31 -4.04
N ALA A 88 -12.18 -1.34 -3.13
CA ALA A 88 -11.75 0.03 -3.34
C ALA A 88 -10.22 0.12 -3.54
N ILE A 89 -9.44 -0.53 -2.67
CA ILE A 89 -7.97 -0.50 -2.80
C ILE A 89 -7.49 -1.21 -4.06
N LEU A 90 -8.10 -2.34 -4.45
CA LEU A 90 -7.74 -3.01 -5.70
C LEU A 90 -8.11 -2.17 -6.94
N THR A 91 -9.22 -1.44 -6.88
CA THR A 91 -9.61 -0.51 -7.94
C THR A 91 -8.61 0.65 -8.04
N ILE A 92 -8.28 1.30 -6.92
CA ILE A 92 -7.29 2.40 -6.87
C ILE A 92 -5.94 1.90 -7.35
N PHE A 93 -5.51 0.72 -6.90
CA PHE A 93 -4.26 0.09 -7.33
C PHE A 93 -4.27 -0.19 -8.84
N GLY A 94 -5.35 -0.77 -9.36
CA GLY A 94 -5.51 -1.07 -10.78
C GLY A 94 -5.49 0.20 -11.66
N VAL A 95 -6.18 1.27 -11.21
CA VAL A 95 -6.14 2.58 -11.88
C VAL A 95 -4.73 3.14 -11.86
N GLY A 96 -4.03 3.12 -10.72
CA GLY A 96 -2.65 3.56 -10.62
C GLY A 96 -1.70 2.74 -11.51
N SER A 97 -1.89 1.42 -11.56
CA SER A 97 -1.15 0.53 -12.47
C SER A 97 -1.35 0.90 -13.93
N PHE A 98 -2.60 1.06 -14.35
CA PHE A 98 -2.93 1.43 -15.73
C PHE A 98 -2.37 2.81 -16.08
N MET A 99 -2.55 3.80 -15.21
CA MET A 99 -1.98 5.15 -15.41
C MET A 99 -0.46 5.10 -15.61
N SER A 100 0.25 4.34 -14.78
CA SER A 100 1.71 4.20 -14.89
C SER A 100 2.12 3.49 -16.17
N ALA A 101 1.37 2.47 -16.59
CA ALA A 101 1.65 1.71 -17.82
C ALA A 101 1.52 2.55 -19.10
N VAL A 102 0.51 3.43 -19.17
CA VAL A 102 0.23 4.26 -20.34
C VAL A 102 0.77 5.70 -20.18
N ALA A 103 1.55 5.97 -19.17
CA ALA A 103 2.01 7.31 -18.85
C ALA A 103 2.74 7.98 -20.04
N PRO A 104 2.30 9.18 -20.46
CA PRO A 104 2.95 9.93 -21.52
C PRO A 104 4.18 10.73 -21.00
N ASN A 105 4.26 10.95 -19.70
CA ASN A 105 5.33 11.65 -19.01
C ASN A 105 5.57 11.09 -17.62
N ILE A 106 6.68 11.52 -17.01
CA ILE A 106 7.09 11.05 -15.69
C ILE A 106 6.10 11.43 -14.58
N ASP A 107 5.45 12.59 -14.68
CA ASP A 107 4.53 13.08 -13.64
C ASP A 107 3.27 12.20 -13.52
N ILE A 108 2.71 11.79 -14.65
CA ILE A 108 1.59 10.84 -14.68
C ILE A 108 2.01 9.47 -14.14
N LEU A 109 3.24 9.04 -14.46
CA LEU A 109 3.77 7.80 -13.93
C LEU A 109 3.90 7.88 -12.39
N ILE A 110 4.48 8.95 -11.87
CA ILE A 110 4.60 9.18 -10.42
C ILE A 110 3.21 9.25 -9.76
N ALA A 111 2.25 9.94 -10.37
CA ALA A 111 0.87 9.99 -9.86
C ALA A 111 0.25 8.59 -9.75
N GLY A 112 0.44 7.73 -10.77
CA GLY A 112 0.01 6.34 -10.72
C GLY A 112 0.69 5.54 -9.60
N ARG A 113 1.98 5.78 -9.36
CA ARG A 113 2.75 5.17 -8.25
C ARG A 113 2.25 5.63 -6.88
N ILE A 114 1.88 6.89 -6.73
CA ILE A 114 1.26 7.43 -5.52
C ILE A 114 -0.06 6.71 -5.23
N LEU A 115 -0.91 6.51 -6.23
CA LEU A 115 -2.16 5.75 -6.09
C LEU A 115 -1.91 4.29 -5.70
N GLN A 116 -0.94 3.63 -6.33
CA GLN A 116 -0.55 2.26 -5.96
C GLN A 116 -0.04 2.17 -4.53
N GLY A 117 0.77 3.14 -4.08
CA GLY A 117 1.27 3.23 -2.71
C GLY A 117 0.14 3.40 -1.71
N ALA A 118 -0.80 4.32 -1.98
CA ALA A 118 -1.97 4.53 -1.14
C ALA A 118 -2.80 3.25 -0.96
N ALA A 119 -3.04 2.52 -2.03
CA ALA A 119 -3.77 1.24 -1.97
C ALA A 119 -2.99 0.17 -1.19
N ASN A 120 -1.69 0.06 -1.43
CA ASN A 120 -0.83 -0.94 -0.77
C ASN A 120 -0.73 -0.71 0.74
N GLY A 121 -0.64 0.55 1.19
CA GLY A 121 -0.58 0.89 2.61
C GLY A 121 -1.82 0.41 3.38
N VAL A 122 -3.00 0.50 2.79
CA VAL A 122 -4.24 -0.03 3.37
C VAL A 122 -4.32 -1.56 3.23
N GLY A 123 -3.76 -2.11 2.16
CA GLY A 123 -3.85 -3.53 1.83
C GLY A 123 -3.20 -4.46 2.86
N GLN A 124 -2.06 -4.09 3.40
CA GLN A 124 -1.33 -4.91 4.38
C GLN A 124 -2.10 -5.12 5.70
N PRO A 125 -2.55 -4.06 6.41
CA PRO A 125 -3.38 -4.23 7.61
C PRO A 125 -4.71 -4.90 7.32
N LEU A 126 -5.36 -4.59 6.19
CA LEU A 126 -6.62 -5.22 5.79
C LEU A 126 -6.46 -6.74 5.60
N ALA A 127 -5.37 -7.17 4.97
CA ALA A 127 -5.05 -8.57 4.78
C ALA A 127 -4.95 -9.30 6.13
N MET A 128 -4.16 -8.76 7.06
CA MET A 128 -3.98 -9.35 8.39
C MET A 128 -5.29 -9.37 9.18
N PHE A 129 -6.04 -8.25 9.18
CA PHE A 129 -7.34 -8.17 9.84
C PHE A 129 -8.34 -9.19 9.29
N THR A 130 -8.39 -9.35 7.96
CA THR A 130 -9.27 -10.33 7.31
C THR A 130 -8.87 -11.75 7.66
N MET A 131 -7.59 -12.07 7.61
CA MET A 131 -7.09 -13.40 8.00
C MET A 131 -7.47 -13.73 9.44
N PHE A 132 -7.28 -12.78 10.38
CA PHE A 132 -7.66 -13.00 11.79
C PHE A 132 -9.16 -13.11 12.02
N SER A 133 -9.99 -12.55 11.15
CA SER A 133 -11.44 -12.66 11.25
C SER A 133 -12.00 -14.02 10.81
N VAL A 134 -11.28 -14.74 9.94
CA VAL A 134 -11.72 -16.04 9.41
C VAL A 134 -10.98 -17.24 10.00
N PHE A 135 -9.72 -17.05 10.46
CA PHE A 135 -8.98 -18.12 11.14
C PHE A 135 -9.38 -18.25 12.62
N PRO A 136 -9.59 -19.46 13.14
CA PRO A 136 -9.78 -19.65 14.56
C PRO A 136 -8.52 -19.27 15.35
N PRO A 137 -8.64 -18.87 16.63
CA PRO A 137 -7.51 -18.36 17.42
C PRO A 137 -6.30 -19.30 17.43
N GLU A 138 -6.52 -20.60 17.48
CA GLU A 138 -5.48 -21.64 17.53
C GLU A 138 -4.65 -21.71 16.23
N LYS A 139 -5.20 -21.23 15.11
CA LYS A 139 -4.57 -21.25 13.77
C LYS A 139 -4.09 -19.88 13.29
N ARG A 140 -4.14 -18.84 14.13
CA ARG A 140 -3.68 -17.50 13.77
C ARG A 140 -2.19 -17.45 13.44
N GLY A 141 -1.37 -18.30 14.08
CA GLY A 141 0.04 -18.46 13.71
C GLY A 141 0.23 -18.90 12.26
N MET A 142 -0.62 -19.80 11.76
CA MET A 142 -0.64 -20.21 10.36
C MET A 142 -1.01 -19.02 9.44
N ALA A 143 -2.01 -18.22 9.83
CA ALA A 143 -2.41 -17.03 9.09
C ALA A 143 -1.25 -16.03 8.94
N ILE A 144 -0.52 -15.77 10.04
CA ILE A 144 0.68 -14.90 10.04
C ILE A 144 1.77 -15.50 9.11
N GLY A 145 2.01 -16.80 9.20
CA GLY A 145 3.02 -17.49 8.37
C GLY A 145 2.70 -17.38 6.88
N ILE A 146 1.44 -17.61 6.50
CA ILE A 146 0.98 -17.48 5.10
C ILE A 146 1.13 -16.04 4.63
N GLN A 147 0.67 -15.05 5.40
CA GLN A 147 0.79 -13.64 5.06
C GLN A 147 2.26 -13.22 4.95
N GLY A 148 3.11 -13.68 5.87
CA GLY A 148 4.55 -13.45 5.84
C GLY A 148 5.22 -14.00 4.58
N LEU A 149 4.84 -15.21 4.16
CA LEU A 149 5.31 -15.81 2.92
C LEU A 149 5.04 -14.92 1.70
N VAL A 150 3.82 -14.42 1.53
CA VAL A 150 3.47 -13.56 0.40
C VAL A 150 4.19 -12.22 0.49
N SER A 151 4.27 -11.65 1.69
CA SER A 151 4.94 -10.37 1.91
C SER A 151 6.44 -10.40 1.58
N VAL A 152 7.07 -11.58 1.65
CA VAL A 152 8.49 -11.77 1.31
C VAL A 152 8.66 -12.26 -0.12
N LEU A 153 7.90 -13.27 -0.53
CA LEU A 153 8.09 -13.89 -1.85
C LEU A 153 7.71 -12.96 -3.00
N ALA A 154 6.58 -12.27 -2.90
CA ALA A 154 6.13 -11.40 -3.99
C ALA A 154 7.14 -10.28 -4.32
N PRO A 155 7.68 -9.50 -3.35
CA PRO A 155 8.74 -8.55 -3.64
C PRO A 155 10.05 -9.19 -4.08
N THR A 156 10.37 -10.41 -3.62
CA THR A 156 11.60 -11.10 -4.01
C THR A 156 11.59 -11.50 -5.48
N PHE A 157 10.44 -11.96 -5.99
CA PHE A 157 10.30 -12.29 -7.40
C PHE A 157 10.12 -11.08 -8.32
N GLY A 158 9.73 -9.92 -7.76
CA GLY A 158 9.49 -8.70 -8.53
C GLY A 158 10.65 -8.31 -9.45
N PRO A 159 11.89 -8.15 -8.96
CA PRO A 159 13.03 -7.78 -9.81
C PRO A 159 13.33 -8.79 -10.90
N ILE A 160 13.16 -10.10 -10.64
CA ILE A 160 13.42 -11.17 -11.61
C ILE A 160 12.39 -11.07 -12.75
N VAL A 161 11.12 -11.05 -12.40
CA VAL A 161 10.03 -10.96 -13.38
C VAL A 161 10.08 -9.61 -14.10
N GLY A 162 10.42 -8.55 -13.37
CA GLY A 162 10.59 -7.21 -13.89
C GLY A 162 11.73 -7.11 -14.93
N GLY A 163 12.89 -7.68 -14.62
CA GLY A 163 14.03 -7.72 -15.54
C GLY A 163 13.68 -8.43 -16.83
N ILE A 164 13.10 -9.63 -16.76
CA ILE A 164 12.65 -10.40 -17.93
C ILE A 164 11.65 -9.58 -18.78
N ALA A 165 10.70 -8.89 -18.16
CA ALA A 165 9.70 -8.10 -18.87
C ALA A 165 10.33 -6.88 -19.58
N ILE A 166 11.31 -6.21 -18.97
CA ILE A 166 12.04 -5.08 -19.58
C ILE A 166 12.84 -5.56 -20.78
N ASP A 167 13.61 -6.63 -20.62
CA ASP A 167 14.50 -7.14 -21.66
C ASP A 167 13.73 -7.72 -22.86
N SER A 168 12.56 -8.34 -22.59
CA SER A 168 11.79 -9.03 -23.61
C SER A 168 10.80 -8.13 -24.37
N ILE A 169 10.23 -7.10 -23.70
CA ILE A 169 9.10 -6.33 -24.26
C ILE A 169 9.29 -4.83 -24.02
N SER A 170 9.05 -4.33 -22.81
CA SER A 170 9.14 -2.91 -22.45
C SER A 170 8.95 -2.73 -20.95
N TRP A 171 9.55 -1.68 -20.38
CA TRP A 171 9.35 -1.27 -18.99
C TRP A 171 7.87 -0.98 -18.63
N ARG A 172 7.04 -0.60 -19.61
CA ARG A 172 5.61 -0.36 -19.41
C ARG A 172 4.85 -1.60 -18.95
N TYR A 173 5.29 -2.78 -19.38
CA TYR A 173 4.66 -4.06 -18.99
C TYR A 173 4.80 -4.37 -17.50
N LEU A 174 5.77 -3.79 -16.80
CA LEU A 174 5.89 -3.91 -15.35
C LEU A 174 4.62 -3.46 -14.61
N PHE A 175 3.97 -2.45 -15.14
CA PHE A 175 2.74 -1.90 -14.55
C PHE A 175 1.49 -2.68 -14.98
N PHE A 176 1.52 -3.37 -16.10
CA PHE A 176 0.44 -4.28 -16.50
C PHE A 176 0.49 -5.63 -15.77
N LEU A 177 1.65 -6.08 -15.39
CA LEU A 177 1.91 -7.41 -14.84
C LEU A 177 1.18 -7.73 -13.53
N PRO A 178 0.92 -6.79 -12.61
CA PRO A 178 0.10 -7.03 -11.43
C PRO A 178 -1.40 -7.16 -11.73
N LEU A 179 -1.91 -6.60 -12.83
CA LEU A 179 -3.34 -6.54 -13.12
C LEU A 179 -4.01 -7.92 -13.27
N PRO A 180 -3.39 -8.94 -13.91
CA PRO A 180 -3.91 -10.30 -13.93
C PRO A 180 -4.20 -10.92 -12.58
N PHE A 181 -3.52 -10.48 -11.53
CA PHE A 181 -3.77 -10.91 -10.14
C PHE A 181 -4.85 -10.07 -9.47
N CYS A 182 -4.98 -8.78 -9.83
CA CYS A 182 -6.01 -7.90 -9.29
C CYS A 182 -7.42 -8.32 -9.70
N VAL A 183 -7.61 -8.70 -10.96
CA VAL A 183 -8.94 -9.04 -11.49
C VAL A 183 -9.55 -10.26 -10.76
N PRO A 184 -8.86 -11.42 -10.66
CA PRO A 184 -9.36 -12.54 -9.89
C PRO A 184 -9.56 -12.20 -8.41
N ALA A 185 -8.61 -11.46 -7.81
CA ALA A 185 -8.73 -11.03 -6.41
C ALA A 185 -9.98 -10.18 -6.19
N MET A 186 -10.30 -9.26 -7.11
CA MET A 186 -11.51 -8.44 -7.05
C MET A 186 -12.78 -9.28 -7.20
N MET A 187 -12.84 -10.19 -8.16
CA MET A 187 -13.98 -11.08 -8.37
C MET A 187 -14.21 -11.98 -7.15
N MET A 188 -13.15 -12.58 -6.62
CA MET A 188 -13.23 -13.39 -5.42
C MET A 188 -13.60 -12.55 -4.20
N GLY A 189 -13.09 -11.32 -4.10
CA GLY A 189 -13.39 -10.37 -3.05
C GLY A 189 -14.88 -10.00 -2.98
N LEU A 190 -15.52 -9.80 -4.13
CA LEU A 190 -16.96 -9.56 -4.22
C LEU A 190 -17.79 -10.71 -3.67
N VAL A 191 -17.30 -11.94 -3.78
CA VAL A 191 -18.04 -13.15 -3.39
C VAL A 191 -17.69 -13.58 -1.97
N PHE A 192 -16.40 -13.66 -1.63
CA PHE A 192 -15.92 -14.36 -0.42
C PHE A 192 -15.56 -13.44 0.73
N MET A 193 -15.26 -12.15 0.47
CA MET A 193 -14.88 -11.24 1.56
C MET A 193 -16.05 -10.98 2.51
N PRO A 194 -15.79 -10.99 3.84
CA PRO A 194 -16.82 -10.69 4.83
C PRO A 194 -17.42 -9.30 4.62
N THR A 195 -18.75 -9.20 4.68
CA THR A 195 -19.47 -7.92 4.59
C THR A 195 -19.81 -7.40 5.97
N LYS A 196 -19.72 -6.09 6.12
CA LYS A 196 -20.21 -5.37 7.31
C LYS A 196 -21.19 -4.30 6.83
N LYS A 197 -22.22 -4.00 7.61
CA LYS A 197 -23.06 -2.82 7.36
C LYS A 197 -22.20 -1.58 7.49
N LEU A 198 -22.34 -0.64 6.55
CA LEU A 198 -21.67 0.65 6.65
C LEU A 198 -22.00 1.33 7.98
N ALA A 199 -21.00 1.99 8.56
CA ALA A 199 -21.21 2.73 9.78
C ALA A 199 -22.28 3.82 9.57
N ARG A 200 -23.29 3.83 10.42
CA ARG A 200 -24.37 4.87 10.37
C ARG A 200 -23.83 6.26 10.72
N ARG A 201 -22.78 6.32 11.54
CA ARG A 201 -22.05 7.55 11.87
C ARG A 201 -20.57 7.28 11.63
N LEU A 202 -19.90 8.25 11.00
CA LEU A 202 -18.47 8.15 10.81
C LEU A 202 -17.79 8.18 12.19
N PRO A 203 -16.94 7.21 12.52
CA PRO A 203 -16.13 7.28 13.72
C PRO A 203 -15.21 8.51 13.63
N PRO A 204 -14.93 9.14 14.76
CA PRO A 204 -14.02 10.26 14.78
C PRO A 204 -12.62 9.84 14.29
N PHE A 205 -11.96 10.75 13.59
CA PHE A 205 -10.65 10.51 13.01
C PHE A 205 -9.77 11.75 13.13
N ASP A 206 -8.50 11.57 13.45
CA ASP A 206 -7.56 12.69 13.56
C ASP A 206 -7.02 13.12 12.19
N TRP A 207 -7.76 13.97 11.50
CA TRP A 207 -7.34 14.56 10.23
C TRP A 207 -6.12 15.47 10.36
N ILE A 208 -5.94 16.10 11.54
CA ILE A 208 -4.79 16.99 11.82
C ILE A 208 -3.54 16.14 11.97
N GLY A 209 -3.58 15.11 12.79
CA GLY A 209 -2.49 14.15 12.94
C GLY A 209 -2.09 13.53 11.61
N LEU A 210 -3.07 13.11 10.78
CA LEU A 210 -2.79 12.57 9.45
C LEU A 210 -2.07 13.59 8.55
N ALA A 211 -2.52 14.85 8.52
CA ALA A 211 -1.88 15.89 7.73
C ALA A 211 -0.43 16.15 8.19
N MET A 212 -0.20 16.14 9.51
CA MET A 212 1.14 16.27 10.09
C MET A 212 2.04 15.11 9.65
N VAL A 213 1.59 13.86 9.79
CA VAL A 213 2.35 12.69 9.34
C VAL A 213 2.65 12.75 7.86
N LEU A 214 1.69 13.18 7.04
CA LEU A 214 1.87 13.33 5.60
C LEU A 214 3.03 14.30 5.29
N ILE A 215 3.05 15.47 5.92
CA ILE A 215 4.11 16.48 5.73
C ILE A 215 5.46 15.93 6.22
N ILE A 216 5.49 15.30 7.40
CA ILE A 216 6.71 14.71 7.98
C ILE A 216 7.29 13.65 7.06
N VAL A 217 6.46 12.70 6.64
CA VAL A 217 6.88 11.56 5.81
C VAL A 217 7.38 12.04 4.46
N PHE A 218 6.63 12.90 3.74
CA PHE A 218 7.09 13.42 2.44
C PHE A 218 8.36 14.27 2.56
N SER A 219 8.51 15.07 3.62
CA SER A 219 9.72 15.84 3.87
C SER A 219 10.92 14.94 4.14
N ALA A 220 10.77 13.93 5.01
CA ALA A 220 11.81 12.95 5.32
C ALA A 220 12.24 12.14 4.09
N PHE A 221 11.28 11.55 3.38
CA PHE A 221 11.58 10.77 2.17
C PHE A 221 12.23 11.63 1.07
N SER A 222 11.77 12.89 0.90
CA SER A 222 12.39 13.82 -0.03
C SER A 222 13.84 14.15 0.35
N ALA A 223 14.13 14.33 1.64
CA ALA A 223 15.49 14.58 2.13
C ALA A 223 16.40 13.37 1.89
N ILE A 224 15.92 12.17 2.26
CA ILE A 224 16.66 10.91 2.10
C ILE A 224 16.93 10.62 0.60
N SER A 225 15.95 10.85 -0.26
CA SER A 225 16.09 10.63 -1.70
C SER A 225 17.10 11.59 -2.35
N ASN A 226 17.18 12.83 -1.88
CA ASN A 226 18.08 13.84 -2.45
C ASN A 226 19.48 13.85 -1.79
N GLY A 227 19.61 13.40 -0.54
CA GLY A 227 20.87 13.45 0.23
C GLY A 227 22.08 12.86 -0.47
N PRO A 228 22.01 11.65 -1.08
CA PRO A 228 23.15 11.05 -1.78
C PRO A 228 23.66 11.85 -2.99
N ARG A 229 22.84 12.77 -3.53
CA ARG A 229 23.13 13.49 -4.77
C ARG A 229 23.54 14.94 -4.55
N THR A 230 22.81 15.66 -3.69
CA THR A 230 23.07 17.05 -3.37
C THR A 230 24.09 17.22 -2.24
N GLY A 231 24.42 16.11 -1.55
CA GLY A 231 25.18 16.10 -0.32
C GLY A 231 24.28 16.16 0.91
N TRP A 232 24.65 15.41 1.94
CA TRP A 232 23.93 15.39 3.21
C TRP A 232 24.01 16.72 3.97
N ASP A 233 25.05 17.52 3.67
CA ASP A 233 25.27 18.85 4.25
C ASP A 233 24.58 19.98 3.47
N ALA A 234 23.90 19.67 2.37
CA ALA A 234 23.15 20.67 1.62
C ALA A 234 22.00 21.24 2.45
N ASP A 235 21.86 22.56 2.49
CA ASP A 235 20.85 23.26 3.27
C ASP A 235 19.45 22.71 3.05
N SER A 236 19.10 22.40 1.81
CA SER A 236 17.80 21.85 1.44
C SER A 236 17.52 20.46 2.05
N VAL A 237 18.55 19.64 2.26
CA VAL A 237 18.46 18.30 2.90
C VAL A 237 18.40 18.48 4.40
N VAL A 238 19.29 19.29 4.96
CA VAL A 238 19.40 19.57 6.40
C VAL A 238 18.10 20.17 6.93
N TYR A 239 17.55 21.20 6.28
CA TYR A 239 16.27 21.81 6.73
C TYR A 239 15.09 20.83 6.65
N ARG A 240 15.03 19.96 5.65
CA ARG A 240 13.97 18.94 5.56
C ARG A 240 14.09 17.88 6.64
N LEU A 241 15.30 17.43 6.97
CA LEU A 241 15.53 16.47 8.05
C LEU A 241 15.19 17.07 9.41
N TRP A 242 15.67 18.28 9.71
CA TRP A 242 15.34 18.98 10.95
C TRP A 242 13.85 19.32 11.05
N GLY A 243 13.24 19.75 9.94
CA GLY A 243 11.81 19.99 9.86
C GLY A 243 10.99 18.73 10.12
N SER A 244 11.42 17.58 9.57
CA SER A 244 10.78 16.29 9.84
C SER A 244 10.94 15.84 11.28
N ALA A 245 12.14 16.01 11.86
CA ALA A 245 12.41 15.67 13.25
C ALA A 245 11.59 16.55 14.22
N ALA A 246 11.57 17.86 13.99
CA ALA A 246 10.75 18.79 14.76
C ALA A 246 9.25 18.49 14.59
N GLY A 247 8.82 18.23 13.37
CA GLY A 247 7.44 17.81 13.07
C GLY A 247 7.04 16.55 13.80
N LEU A 248 7.94 15.56 13.87
CA LEU A 248 7.70 14.32 14.63
C LEU A 248 7.52 14.58 16.12
N VAL A 249 8.33 15.45 16.72
CA VAL A 249 8.17 15.84 18.13
C VAL A 249 6.81 16.51 18.33
N ILE A 250 6.44 17.46 17.46
CA ILE A 250 5.15 18.15 17.53
C ILE A 250 4.00 17.15 17.36
N PHE A 251 4.11 16.21 16.43
CA PHE A 251 3.13 15.15 16.24
C PHE A 251 2.95 14.27 17.48
N ILE A 252 4.05 13.84 18.12
CA ILE A 252 3.98 13.05 19.35
C ILE A 252 3.28 13.85 20.47
N LEU A 253 3.62 15.14 20.63
CA LEU A 253 2.95 16.01 21.62
C LEU A 253 1.47 16.23 21.31
N TRP A 254 1.11 16.24 20.02
CA TRP A 254 -0.29 16.30 19.56
C TRP A 254 -1.02 15.01 19.92
N GLU A 255 -0.46 13.84 19.54
CA GLU A 255 -1.06 12.52 19.81
C GLU A 255 -1.33 12.28 21.30
N LEU A 256 -0.41 12.69 22.17
CA LEU A 256 -0.60 12.59 23.64
C LEU A 256 -1.77 13.43 24.16
N ARG A 257 -2.29 14.39 23.38
CA ARG A 257 -3.39 15.29 23.77
C ARG A 257 -4.63 15.14 22.91
N ALA A 258 -4.51 14.46 21.77
CA ALA A 258 -5.60 14.29 20.84
C ALA A 258 -6.73 13.44 21.46
N PRO A 259 -8.00 13.86 21.33
CA PRO A 259 -9.13 13.08 21.84
C PRO A 259 -9.35 11.76 21.11
N TYR A 260 -8.83 11.65 19.90
CA TYR A 260 -8.93 10.47 19.02
C TYR A 260 -7.58 10.25 18.31
N PRO A 261 -6.55 9.79 19.01
CA PRO A 261 -5.22 9.66 18.43
C PRO A 261 -5.18 8.63 17.30
N LEU A 262 -4.34 8.88 16.27
CA LEU A 262 -4.05 7.92 15.20
C LEU A 262 -3.28 6.70 15.73
N LEU A 263 -2.37 6.95 16.66
CA LEU A 263 -1.54 5.96 17.32
C LEU A 263 -1.79 6.06 18.83
N ASP A 264 -2.28 4.98 19.43
CA ASP A 264 -2.41 4.93 20.89
C ASP A 264 -1.02 4.73 21.51
N LEU A 265 -0.41 5.84 21.90
CA LEU A 265 0.92 5.88 22.55
C LEU A 265 0.86 5.61 24.05
N SER A 266 -0.32 5.30 24.60
CA SER A 266 -0.51 5.06 26.04
C SER A 266 -0.25 3.62 26.47
N LEU A 267 0.08 2.73 25.52
CA LEU A 267 0.36 1.30 25.75
C LEU A 267 1.77 1.05 26.27
#